data_1e825ccc9104786eb2a55d6dfbadb104
#
_entry.id   1e825ccc9104786eb2a55d6dfbadb104
#
_cell.length_a   1.000
_cell.length_b   1.000
_cell.length_c   1.000
_cell.angle_alpha   90.00
_cell.angle_beta   90.00
_cell.angle_gamma   90.00
#
_symmetry.space_group_name_H-M   'P 1'
#
loop_
_entity.id
_entity.type
_entity.pdbx_description
1 polymer ?
#
loop_
_entity_poly.entity_id
_entity_poly.type
_entity_poly.pdbx_seq_one_letter_code
_entity_poly.pdbx_strand_id
1 'polypeptide(L)'
;MTRADETGKTYNLSGRSVSRYLRICNLIKELKDRLDMEEIPFTASVTLSYLTEENQYIVEIILSEHNFKVDMKKAESLRAYSEAKKLNEDTAYAILSGELNKKRKVNKSSTIKLKPKLINKFFAPETKQPEIEDVIEKALELYFKSQGKGEVDE
;
A
#
# COMPACT_ATOMS: atom_id res chain seq x y z
N MET A 1 17.17 29.77 -15.17
CA MET A 1 15.91 29.45 -15.87
C MET A 1 16.15 28.20 -16.73
N THR A 2 15.36 27.17 -16.55
CA THR A 2 15.50 25.93 -17.33
C THR A 2 14.72 26.02 -18.66
N ARG A 3 15.06 25.19 -19.65
CA ARG A 3 14.29 25.09 -20.91
C ARG A 3 12.78 24.83 -20.66
N ALA A 4 12.49 24.05 -19.63
CA ALA A 4 11.10 23.77 -19.23
C ALA A 4 10.37 25.04 -18.73
N ASP A 5 11.07 25.95 -18.07
CA ASP A 5 10.49 27.21 -17.63
C ASP A 5 10.21 28.17 -18.79
N GLU A 6 11.09 28.20 -19.78
CA GLU A 6 10.92 29.00 -21.00
C GLU A 6 9.72 28.49 -21.82
N THR A 7 9.62 27.19 -22.04
CA THR A 7 8.49 26.57 -22.71
C THR A 7 7.20 26.79 -21.93
N GLY A 8 7.25 26.67 -20.60
CA GLY A 8 6.10 26.90 -19.74
C GLY A 8 5.50 28.30 -19.90
N LYS A 9 6.34 29.32 -20.00
CA LYS A 9 5.88 30.71 -20.22
C LYS A 9 5.10 30.86 -21.51
N THR A 10 5.53 30.22 -22.59
CA THR A 10 4.85 30.28 -23.89
C THR A 10 3.43 29.71 -23.83
N TYR A 11 3.21 28.67 -23.03
CA TYR A 11 1.92 27.98 -22.90
C TYR A 11 1.19 28.29 -21.59
N ASN A 12 1.65 29.27 -20.83
CA ASN A 12 1.11 29.64 -19.50
C ASN A 12 1.11 28.47 -18.50
N LEU A 13 2.14 27.64 -18.55
CA LEU A 13 2.36 26.49 -17.68
C LEU A 13 3.58 26.70 -16.78
N SER A 14 3.57 26.09 -15.60
CA SER A 14 4.77 26.04 -14.76
C SER A 14 5.82 25.09 -15.38
N GLY A 15 7.12 25.37 -15.18
CA GLY A 15 8.20 24.47 -15.62
C GLY A 15 8.03 23.03 -15.10
N ARG A 16 7.47 22.87 -13.90
CA ARG A 16 7.12 21.57 -13.32
C ARG A 16 6.03 20.86 -14.15
N SER A 17 5.02 21.57 -14.61
CA SER A 17 3.98 21.02 -15.47
C SER A 17 4.55 20.57 -16.80
N VAL A 18 5.38 21.39 -17.43
CA VAL A 18 6.07 21.04 -18.68
C VAL A 18 6.91 19.76 -18.49
N SER A 19 7.69 19.67 -17.41
CA SER A 19 8.50 18.49 -17.12
C SER A 19 7.65 17.21 -16.96
N ARG A 20 6.47 17.31 -16.33
CA ARG A 20 5.52 16.19 -16.20
C ARG A 20 4.96 15.75 -17.56
N TYR A 21 4.58 16.68 -18.43
CA TYR A 21 4.13 16.37 -19.79
C TYR A 21 5.22 15.71 -20.63
N LEU A 22 6.45 16.22 -20.54
CA LEU A 22 7.60 15.59 -21.21
C LEU A 22 7.85 14.16 -20.67
N ARG A 23 7.63 13.96 -19.39
CA ARG A 23 7.80 12.64 -18.77
C ARG A 23 6.80 11.61 -19.31
N ILE A 24 5.57 11.99 -19.60
CA ILE A 24 4.54 11.14 -20.20
C ILE A 24 4.99 10.57 -21.56
N CYS A 25 5.86 11.28 -22.29
CA CYS A 25 6.41 10.78 -23.55
C CYS A 25 7.18 9.46 -23.40
N ASN A 26 7.70 9.15 -22.19
CA ASN A 26 8.40 7.91 -21.89
C ASN A 26 7.49 6.72 -21.59
N LEU A 27 6.18 6.90 -21.55
CA LEU A 27 5.24 5.78 -21.47
C LEU A 27 5.17 5.01 -22.78
N ILE A 28 4.94 3.70 -22.69
CA ILE A 28 4.54 2.90 -23.83
C ILE A 28 3.19 3.39 -24.38
N LYS A 29 2.91 3.10 -25.63
CA LYS A 29 1.71 3.60 -26.31
C LYS A 29 0.42 3.19 -25.58
N GLU A 30 0.33 1.96 -25.16
CA GLU A 30 -0.84 1.38 -24.47
C GLU A 30 -1.18 2.12 -23.16
N LEU A 31 -0.17 2.48 -22.38
CA LEU A 31 -0.37 3.27 -21.16
C LEU A 31 -0.73 4.75 -21.46
N LYS A 32 -0.25 5.31 -22.58
CA LYS A 32 -0.69 6.62 -23.05
C LYS A 32 -2.16 6.59 -23.46
N ASP A 33 -2.58 5.57 -24.20
CA ASP A 33 -3.97 5.40 -24.62
C ASP A 33 -4.89 5.29 -23.38
N ARG A 34 -4.49 4.58 -22.32
CA ARG A 34 -5.24 4.53 -21.04
C ARG A 34 -5.30 5.87 -20.33
N LEU A 35 -4.23 6.66 -20.39
CA LEU A 35 -4.24 8.03 -19.86
C LEU A 35 -5.22 8.91 -20.63
N ASP A 36 -5.24 8.83 -21.96
CA ASP A 36 -6.14 9.58 -22.83
C ASP A 36 -7.61 9.19 -22.62
N MET A 37 -7.87 7.93 -22.26
CA MET A 37 -9.19 7.41 -21.89
C MET A 37 -9.57 7.69 -20.43
N GLU A 38 -8.74 8.40 -19.67
CA GLU A 38 -8.93 8.69 -18.23
C GLU A 38 -9.00 7.45 -17.33
N GLU A 39 -8.53 6.31 -17.79
CA GLU A 39 -8.45 5.07 -17.00
C GLU A 39 -7.35 5.14 -15.94
N ILE A 40 -6.27 5.88 -16.22
CA ILE A 40 -5.16 6.12 -15.29
C ILE A 40 -5.05 7.63 -15.03
N PRO A 41 -5.04 8.08 -13.76
CA PRO A 41 -4.85 9.50 -13.44
C PRO A 41 -3.51 10.03 -13.96
N PHE A 42 -3.46 11.29 -14.39
CA PHE A 42 -2.25 11.94 -14.91
C PHE A 42 -1.05 11.79 -13.96
N THR A 43 -1.24 12.02 -12.66
CA THR A 43 -0.17 11.90 -11.65
C THR A 43 0.38 10.49 -11.54
N ALA A 44 -0.48 9.48 -11.58
CA ALA A 44 -0.08 8.07 -11.61
C ALA A 44 0.68 7.72 -12.89
N SER A 45 0.22 8.21 -14.04
CA SER A 45 0.89 8.04 -15.33
C SER A 45 2.30 8.63 -15.35
N VAL A 46 2.50 9.83 -14.77
CA VAL A 46 3.83 10.43 -14.59
C VAL A 46 4.72 9.51 -13.75
N THR A 47 4.18 8.91 -12.69
CA THR A 47 4.94 7.98 -11.84
C THR A 47 5.29 6.69 -12.58
N LEU A 48 4.36 6.12 -13.36
CA LEU A 48 4.60 4.94 -14.19
C LEU A 48 5.65 5.18 -15.29
N SER A 49 5.81 6.41 -15.76
CA SER A 49 6.84 6.76 -16.76
C SER A 49 8.27 6.60 -16.26
N TYR A 50 8.48 6.42 -14.96
CA TYR A 50 9.79 6.10 -14.37
C TYR A 50 10.13 4.61 -14.39
N LEU A 51 9.17 3.74 -14.71
CA LEU A 51 9.41 2.32 -14.90
C LEU A 51 10.21 2.10 -16.18
N THR A 52 10.99 1.01 -16.22
CA THR A 52 11.58 0.53 -17.47
C THR A 52 10.48 0.12 -18.46
N GLU A 53 10.77 0.13 -19.74
CA GLU A 53 9.81 -0.26 -20.77
C GLU A 53 9.25 -1.67 -20.53
N GLU A 54 10.11 -2.63 -20.16
CA GLU A 54 9.72 -4.00 -19.79
C GLU A 54 8.71 -4.02 -18.65
N ASN A 55 8.96 -3.24 -17.59
CA ASN A 55 8.07 -3.15 -16.42
C ASN A 55 6.76 -2.46 -16.77
N GLN A 56 6.75 -1.51 -17.68
CA GLN A 56 5.54 -0.90 -18.20
C GLN A 56 4.67 -1.91 -18.95
N TYR A 57 5.28 -2.79 -19.75
CA TYR A 57 4.55 -3.87 -20.43
C TYR A 57 3.96 -4.88 -19.44
N ILE A 58 4.69 -5.25 -18.38
CA ILE A 58 4.16 -6.12 -17.33
C ILE A 58 2.89 -5.50 -16.71
N VAL A 59 2.95 -4.22 -16.36
CA VAL A 59 1.80 -3.50 -15.81
C VAL A 59 0.63 -3.49 -16.79
N GLU A 60 0.88 -3.22 -18.07
CA GLU A 60 -0.15 -3.17 -19.11
C GLU A 60 -0.83 -4.54 -19.33
N ILE A 61 -0.06 -5.62 -19.36
CA ILE A 61 -0.61 -6.99 -19.50
C ILE A 61 -1.61 -7.25 -18.37
N ILE A 62 -1.22 -6.99 -17.11
CA ILE A 62 -2.06 -7.22 -15.94
C ILE A 62 -3.32 -6.34 -15.96
N LEU A 63 -3.18 -5.07 -16.40
CA LEU A 63 -4.33 -4.16 -16.52
C LEU A 63 -5.30 -4.61 -17.62
N SER A 64 -4.79 -5.17 -18.71
CA SER A 64 -5.62 -5.70 -19.80
C SER A 64 -6.37 -6.96 -19.40
N GLU A 65 -5.76 -7.83 -18.59
CA GLU A 65 -6.36 -9.09 -18.17
C GLU A 65 -7.38 -8.92 -17.04
N HIS A 66 -7.12 -8.01 -16.10
CA HIS A 66 -7.87 -7.92 -14.85
C HIS A 66 -8.63 -6.61 -14.64
N ASN A 67 -8.44 -5.64 -15.52
CA ASN A 67 -9.09 -4.32 -15.45
C ASN A 67 -8.99 -3.62 -14.08
N PHE A 68 -7.83 -3.73 -13.43
CA PHE A 68 -7.57 -3.07 -12.15
C PHE A 68 -7.47 -1.55 -12.32
N LYS A 69 -7.92 -0.81 -11.32
CA LYS A 69 -7.72 0.65 -11.26
C LYS A 69 -6.35 0.97 -10.69
N VAL A 70 -5.64 1.89 -11.32
CA VAL A 70 -4.36 2.41 -10.85
C VAL A 70 -4.60 3.74 -10.14
N ASP A 71 -4.19 3.81 -8.90
CA ASP A 71 -4.11 5.05 -8.13
C ASP A 71 -2.64 5.45 -7.88
N MET A 72 -2.43 6.60 -7.27
CA MET A 72 -1.09 7.11 -6.99
C MET A 72 -0.28 6.17 -6.09
N LYS A 73 -0.91 5.55 -5.08
CA LYS A 73 -0.24 4.63 -4.16
C LYS A 73 0.25 3.36 -4.85
N LYS A 74 -0.56 2.82 -5.76
CA LYS A 74 -0.18 1.65 -6.57
C LYS A 74 0.94 2.01 -7.53
N ALA A 75 0.87 3.16 -8.19
CA ALA A 75 1.93 3.65 -9.08
C ALA A 75 3.26 3.85 -8.33
N GLU A 76 3.24 4.44 -7.15
CA GLU A 76 4.43 4.60 -6.30
C GLU A 76 5.02 3.25 -5.86
N SER A 77 4.16 2.29 -5.50
CA SER A 77 4.60 0.93 -5.15
C SER A 77 5.24 0.23 -6.35
N LEU A 78 4.62 0.30 -7.52
CA LEU A 78 5.19 -0.26 -8.76
C LEU A 78 6.55 0.36 -9.07
N ARG A 79 6.69 1.68 -8.95
CA ARG A 79 7.95 2.38 -9.13
C ARG A 79 9.01 1.91 -8.12
N ALA A 80 8.69 1.84 -6.84
CA ALA A 80 9.62 1.40 -5.80
C ALA A 80 10.12 -0.03 -6.03
N TYR A 81 9.23 -0.95 -6.45
CA TYR A 81 9.62 -2.32 -6.79
C TYR A 81 10.45 -2.38 -8.08
N SER A 82 10.16 -1.54 -9.07
CA SER A 82 10.96 -1.42 -10.29
C SER A 82 12.37 -0.91 -9.99
N GLU A 83 12.52 0.15 -9.18
CA GLU A 83 13.82 0.69 -8.77
C GLU A 83 14.63 -0.32 -7.95
N ALA A 84 13.96 -1.13 -7.13
CA ALA A 84 14.60 -2.22 -6.37
C ALA A 84 14.90 -3.48 -7.22
N LYS A 85 14.55 -3.47 -8.52
CA LYS A 85 14.67 -4.62 -9.45
C LYS A 85 13.90 -5.88 -8.96
N LYS A 86 12.79 -5.66 -8.29
CA LYS A 86 11.92 -6.70 -7.73
C LYS A 86 10.55 -6.76 -8.40
N LEU A 87 10.32 -5.95 -9.42
CA LEU A 87 9.06 -5.94 -10.15
C LEU A 87 9.04 -7.11 -11.14
N ASN A 88 8.03 -7.96 -11.00
CA ASN A 88 7.70 -9.06 -11.89
C ASN A 88 6.16 -9.16 -11.97
N GLU A 89 5.63 -10.09 -12.75
CA GLU A 89 4.19 -10.28 -12.91
C GLU A 89 3.48 -10.52 -11.57
N ASP A 90 4.02 -11.39 -10.70
CA ASP A 90 3.41 -11.70 -9.41
C ASP A 90 3.35 -10.49 -8.48
N THR A 91 4.46 -9.74 -8.37
CA THR A 91 4.52 -8.54 -7.52
C THR A 91 3.67 -7.40 -8.08
N ALA A 92 3.65 -7.22 -9.40
CA ALA A 92 2.81 -6.24 -10.06
C ALA A 92 1.33 -6.58 -9.88
N TYR A 93 0.94 -7.85 -10.02
CA TYR A 93 -0.41 -8.31 -9.73
C TYR A 93 -0.80 -8.05 -8.27
N ALA A 94 0.04 -8.42 -7.31
CA ALA A 94 -0.22 -8.21 -5.88
C ALA A 94 -0.37 -6.71 -5.52
N ILE A 95 0.37 -5.82 -6.19
CA ILE A 95 0.24 -4.38 -6.02
C ILE A 95 -1.09 -3.88 -6.62
N LEU A 96 -1.38 -4.24 -7.87
CA LEU A 96 -2.56 -3.78 -8.59
C LEU A 96 -3.87 -4.32 -8.02
N SER A 97 -3.90 -5.58 -7.60
CA SER A 97 -5.04 -6.17 -6.89
C SER A 97 -5.26 -5.60 -5.48
N GLY A 98 -4.23 -4.99 -4.89
CA GLY A 98 -4.26 -4.48 -3.52
C GLY A 98 -3.98 -5.53 -2.44
N GLU A 99 -3.60 -6.75 -2.81
CA GLU A 99 -3.28 -7.83 -1.86
C GLU A 99 -2.06 -7.50 -0.99
N LEU A 100 -1.07 -6.80 -1.55
CA LEU A 100 0.12 -6.36 -0.84
C LEU A 100 -0.22 -5.44 0.34
N ASN A 101 -1.26 -4.62 0.19
CA ASN A 101 -1.76 -3.74 1.25
C ASN A 101 -2.59 -4.50 2.31
N LYS A 102 -3.26 -5.60 1.93
CA LYS A 102 -4.00 -6.44 2.87
C LYS A 102 -3.05 -7.16 3.85
N LYS A 103 -1.92 -7.66 3.38
CA LYS A 103 -0.90 -8.32 4.23
C LYS A 103 -0.29 -7.38 5.26
N ARG A 104 -0.16 -6.08 4.96
CA ARG A 104 0.29 -5.07 5.94
C ARG A 104 -0.75 -4.73 7.01
N LYS A 105 -2.04 -4.92 6.74
CA LYS A 105 -3.12 -4.71 7.73
C LYS A 105 -3.24 -5.87 8.73
N VAL A 106 -2.84 -7.07 8.36
CA VAL A 106 -2.88 -8.26 9.23
C VAL A 106 -1.81 -8.20 10.34
N ASN A 107 -0.73 -7.43 10.15
CA ASN A 107 0.33 -7.27 11.15
C ASN A 107 0.14 -6.10 12.12
N LYS A 108 -1.00 -5.43 12.13
CA LYS A 108 -1.39 -4.66 13.30
C LYS A 108 -1.90 -5.65 14.34
N SER A 109 -0.99 -6.10 15.21
CA SER A 109 -1.41 -6.71 16.47
C SER A 109 -2.50 -5.81 17.06
N SER A 110 -3.72 -6.32 17.13
CA SER A 110 -4.82 -5.61 17.76
C SER A 110 -4.52 -5.54 19.25
N THR A 111 -3.79 -4.51 19.65
CA THR A 111 -3.52 -4.27 21.06
C THR A 111 -4.81 -3.81 21.72
N ILE A 112 -5.41 -4.67 22.50
CA ILE A 112 -6.56 -4.33 23.31
C ILE A 112 -6.08 -3.48 24.48
N LYS A 113 -6.48 -2.20 24.49
CA LYS A 113 -6.19 -1.30 25.61
C LYS A 113 -7.26 -1.46 26.67
N LEU A 114 -6.89 -2.02 27.83
CA LEU A 114 -7.76 -2.09 28.99
C LEU A 114 -7.87 -0.70 29.65
N LYS A 115 -9.09 -0.34 30.05
CA LYS A 115 -9.32 0.93 30.76
C LYS A 115 -8.63 0.89 32.13
N PRO A 116 -7.96 1.97 32.57
CA PRO A 116 -7.30 2.01 33.89
C PRO A 116 -8.20 1.62 35.05
N LYS A 117 -9.48 1.97 35.02
CA LYS A 117 -10.47 1.58 36.04
C LYS A 117 -10.62 0.06 36.16
N LEU A 118 -10.54 -0.68 35.06
CA LEU A 118 -10.63 -2.14 35.08
C LEU A 118 -9.40 -2.77 35.68
N ILE A 119 -8.23 -2.26 35.33
CA ILE A 119 -6.93 -2.73 35.87
C ILE A 119 -6.85 -2.44 37.35
N ASN A 120 -7.16 -1.22 37.81
CA ASN A 120 -7.10 -0.82 39.20
C ASN A 120 -8.11 -1.54 40.08
N LYS A 121 -9.18 -2.11 39.52
CA LYS A 121 -10.15 -2.92 40.25
C LYS A 121 -9.56 -4.25 40.73
N PHE A 122 -8.65 -4.84 39.99
CA PHE A 122 -8.12 -6.19 40.25
C PHE A 122 -6.62 -6.19 40.64
N PHE A 123 -5.88 -5.17 40.28
CA PHE A 123 -4.44 -5.07 40.50
C PHE A 123 -4.09 -3.84 41.33
N ALA A 124 -3.06 -3.98 42.17
CA ALA A 124 -2.47 -2.87 42.88
C ALA A 124 -1.76 -1.90 41.92
N PRO A 125 -1.70 -0.59 42.22
CA PRO A 125 -1.02 0.40 41.36
C PRO A 125 0.44 0.09 41.08
N GLU A 126 1.08 -0.69 41.94
CA GLU A 126 2.50 -1.05 41.85
C GLU A 126 2.76 -2.34 41.05
N THR A 127 1.69 -3.01 40.59
CA THR A 127 1.82 -4.27 39.85
C THR A 127 2.48 -4.04 38.50
N LYS A 128 3.54 -4.79 38.22
CA LYS A 128 4.27 -4.69 36.95
C LYS A 128 3.47 -5.30 35.81
N GLN A 129 3.65 -4.76 34.58
CA GLN A 129 2.92 -5.21 33.39
C GLN A 129 3.04 -6.71 33.09
N PRO A 130 4.23 -7.36 33.20
CA PRO A 130 4.34 -8.80 33.00
C PRO A 130 3.51 -9.64 33.97
N GLU A 131 3.36 -9.18 35.22
CA GLU A 131 2.53 -9.85 36.24
C GLU A 131 1.04 -9.75 35.88
N ILE A 132 0.61 -8.60 35.35
CA ILE A 132 -0.76 -8.38 34.91
C ILE A 132 -1.09 -9.30 33.71
N GLU A 133 -0.18 -9.41 32.77
CA GLU A 133 -0.35 -10.27 31.57
C GLU A 133 -0.43 -11.75 31.96
N ASP A 134 0.41 -12.23 32.87
CA ASP A 134 0.40 -13.61 33.36
C ASP A 134 -0.92 -13.96 34.08
N VAL A 135 -1.42 -13.06 34.91
CA VAL A 135 -2.71 -13.26 35.60
C VAL A 135 -3.88 -13.25 34.59
N ILE A 136 -3.86 -12.38 33.59
CA ILE A 136 -4.90 -12.34 32.55
C ILE A 136 -4.88 -13.63 31.74
N GLU A 137 -3.72 -14.15 31.35
CA GLU A 137 -3.58 -15.40 30.62
C GLU A 137 -4.19 -16.57 31.42
N LYS A 138 -3.81 -16.72 32.68
CA LYS A 138 -4.36 -17.75 33.58
C LYS A 138 -5.86 -17.61 33.80
N ALA A 139 -6.35 -16.38 33.94
CA ALA A 139 -7.78 -16.11 34.10
C ALA A 139 -8.59 -16.49 32.86
N LEU A 140 -8.05 -16.19 31.66
CA LEU A 140 -8.69 -16.56 30.41
C LEU A 140 -8.69 -18.08 30.19
N GLU A 141 -7.61 -18.78 30.53
CA GLU A 141 -7.54 -20.24 30.47
C GLU A 141 -8.61 -20.87 31.37
N LEU A 142 -8.74 -20.40 32.61
CA LEU A 142 -9.76 -20.89 33.55
C LEU A 142 -11.18 -20.59 33.07
N TYR A 143 -11.41 -19.40 32.52
CA TYR A 143 -12.71 -19.01 32.01
C TYR A 143 -13.13 -19.91 30.82
N PHE A 144 -12.26 -20.14 29.86
CA PHE A 144 -12.57 -20.97 28.70
C PHE A 144 -12.68 -22.46 29.04
N LYS A 145 -11.90 -22.97 30.00
CA LYS A 145 -12.07 -24.34 30.53
C LYS A 145 -13.42 -24.51 31.22
N SER A 146 -13.89 -23.54 31.98
CA SER A 146 -15.20 -23.59 32.65
C SER A 146 -16.37 -23.53 31.65
N GLN A 147 -16.19 -22.94 30.48
CA GLN A 147 -17.19 -22.84 29.42
C GLN A 147 -17.26 -24.07 28.48
N GLY A 148 -16.37 -25.08 28.69
CA GLY A 148 -16.31 -26.27 27.83
C GLY A 148 -15.83 -25.98 26.40
N LYS A 149 -15.25 -24.81 26.13
CA LYS A 149 -14.68 -24.40 24.83
C LYS A 149 -13.17 -24.63 24.72
N GLY A 150 -12.60 -25.46 25.58
CA GLY A 150 -11.15 -25.67 25.70
C GLY A 150 -10.59 -26.75 24.77
N GLU A 151 -11.37 -27.32 23.89
CA GLU A 151 -10.87 -28.27 22.89
C GLU A 151 -11.20 -27.72 21.50
N VAL A 152 -10.22 -27.00 20.91
CA VAL A 152 -10.12 -26.91 19.48
C VAL A 152 -9.41 -28.19 19.09
N ASP A 153 -10.16 -29.22 18.71
CA ASP A 153 -9.62 -30.38 18.01
C ASP A 153 -8.90 -29.89 16.76
N GLU A 154 -7.68 -30.37 16.60
CA GLU A 154 -6.85 -30.16 15.43
C GLU A 154 -7.56 -30.50 14.10
#